data_07a7fa0a85383e6b82147ed8c75cd172
#
_entry.id   07a7fa0a85383e6b82147ed8c75cd172
#
_cell.length_a   1.000
_cell.length_b   1.000
_cell.length_c   1.000
_cell.angle_alpha   90.00
_cell.angle_beta   90.00
_cell.angle_gamma   90.00
#
_symmetry.space_group_name_H-M   'P 1'
#
loop_
_entity.id
_entity.type
_entity.pdbx_description
1 polymer ?
#
loop_
_entity_poly.entity_id
_entity_poly.type
_entity_poly.pdbx_seq_one_letter_code
_entity_poly.pdbx_strand_id
1 'polypeptide(L)'
;MNSFSNSETQHLLSNAANSRENTANSRKVSPAAPSFVADSCEEDTCEGCSAPAKAQLPPHWIRKHFPTVPTTMEMIAMDAAPAGEVWMVSTDFQTRGHGQRGTKWESDCGENLIFTFVFSPQGVRATEQFYLSEIACLAVAQTLDAYVEGVSVKWPNDVYVGAQKICGMLLNHQLRGAMVESTMVGIGINVNQPRFVSDAPNPISLWQLLGHRIDTEAVLESFVRHFETLYALWLSGDKTRLVTAYQQRLFRREGVHPYEDTVTGERFLATFEQVAPSGLLTLRDNAGDLRTFDFKAVKFLLEP
;
A
#
# COMPACT_ATOMS: atom_id res chain seq x y z
N MET A 1 -23.39 -24.88 0.55
CA MET A 1 -22.38 -25.40 -0.38
C MET A 1 -22.76 -24.96 -1.79
N ASN A 2 -22.38 -23.76 -2.19
CA ASN A 2 -22.51 -23.33 -3.58
C ASN A 2 -21.10 -22.92 -4.04
N SER A 3 -20.56 -23.76 -4.89
CA SER A 3 -19.33 -23.50 -5.63
C SER A 3 -19.62 -22.38 -6.63
N PHE A 4 -19.15 -21.16 -6.34
CA PHE A 4 -19.15 -20.10 -7.33
C PHE A 4 -18.20 -20.53 -8.47
N SER A 5 -18.75 -20.67 -9.67
CA SER A 5 -18.04 -21.17 -10.82
C SER A 5 -17.04 -20.13 -11.32
N ASN A 6 -15.95 -20.61 -11.94
CA ASN A 6 -14.91 -19.84 -12.65
C ASN A 6 -15.47 -18.85 -13.71
N SER A 7 -16.77 -18.88 -13.98
CA SER A 7 -17.44 -18.03 -14.98
C SER A 7 -17.55 -16.56 -14.58
N GLU A 8 -17.69 -16.24 -13.28
CA GLU A 8 -17.81 -14.83 -12.84
C GLU A 8 -16.49 -14.07 -12.84
N THR A 9 -15.39 -14.77 -12.55
CA THR A 9 -14.05 -14.16 -12.63
C THR A 9 -13.66 -13.87 -14.09
N GLN A 10 -14.06 -14.74 -15.03
CA GLN A 10 -13.88 -14.50 -16.47
C GLN A 10 -14.76 -13.36 -16.99
N HIS A 11 -15.95 -13.14 -16.40
CA HIS A 11 -16.83 -12.05 -16.77
C HIS A 11 -16.28 -10.66 -16.40
N LEU A 12 -15.46 -10.57 -15.36
CA LEU A 12 -14.76 -9.32 -14.99
C LEU A 12 -13.73 -8.91 -16.04
N LEU A 13 -13.02 -9.87 -16.60
CA LEU A 13 -12.02 -9.63 -17.65
C LEU A 13 -12.67 -9.33 -19.01
N SER A 14 -13.83 -9.93 -19.32
CA SER A 14 -14.52 -9.72 -20.60
C SER A 14 -15.22 -8.36 -20.69
N ASN A 15 -15.76 -7.82 -19.59
CA ASN A 15 -16.45 -6.52 -19.60
C ASN A 15 -15.49 -5.33 -19.75
N ALA A 16 -14.22 -5.45 -19.34
CA ALA A 16 -13.21 -4.42 -19.58
C ALA A 16 -12.79 -4.35 -21.06
N ALA A 17 -12.80 -5.48 -21.78
CA ALA A 17 -12.47 -5.54 -23.20
C ALA A 17 -13.60 -4.97 -24.08
N ASN A 18 -14.86 -5.20 -23.72
CA ASN A 18 -16.02 -4.72 -24.50
C ASN A 18 -16.29 -3.21 -24.37
N SER A 19 -15.78 -2.53 -23.34
CA SER A 19 -15.92 -1.07 -23.20
C SER A 19 -15.05 -0.28 -24.20
N ARG A 20 -14.11 -0.93 -24.89
CA ARG A 20 -13.21 -0.27 -25.85
C ARG A 20 -13.75 -0.22 -27.30
N GLU A 21 -14.75 -1.03 -27.64
CA GLU A 21 -15.24 -1.11 -29.03
C GLU A 21 -16.38 -0.13 -29.38
N ASN A 22 -16.97 0.57 -28.40
CA ASN A 22 -18.17 1.38 -28.62
C ASN A 22 -17.94 2.90 -28.74
N THR A 23 -16.71 3.40 -28.88
CA THR A 23 -16.41 4.84 -29.03
C THR A 23 -15.88 5.26 -30.41
N ALA A 24 -15.94 4.40 -31.40
CA ALA A 24 -15.56 4.72 -32.78
C ALA A 24 -16.76 4.70 -33.72
N ASN A 25 -17.67 5.64 -33.62
CA ASN A 25 -18.40 6.17 -34.79
C ASN A 25 -19.40 7.27 -34.42
N SER A 26 -19.06 8.53 -34.60
CA SER A 26 -19.95 9.57 -35.09
C SER A 26 -19.18 10.83 -35.48
N ARG A 27 -18.90 10.97 -36.77
CA ARG A 27 -18.51 12.24 -37.39
C ARG A 27 -19.73 13.16 -37.47
N LYS A 28 -19.59 14.42 -37.00
CA LYS A 28 -20.27 15.60 -37.57
C LYS A 28 -19.43 16.86 -37.31
N VAL A 29 -18.84 17.33 -38.36
CA VAL A 29 -18.75 18.66 -39.03
C VAL A 29 -18.85 19.91 -38.14
N SER A 30 -17.76 20.64 -38.14
CA SER A 30 -17.30 22.04 -38.07
C SER A 30 -18.32 23.20 -37.88
N PRO A 31 -17.88 24.34 -37.33
CA PRO A 31 -17.24 25.37 -38.16
C PRO A 31 -15.99 26.08 -37.58
N ALA A 32 -15.35 26.81 -38.48
CA ALA A 32 -14.05 27.43 -38.47
C ALA A 32 -13.75 28.42 -37.34
N ALA A 33 -12.49 28.44 -36.90
CA ALA A 33 -11.87 29.47 -36.09
C ALA A 33 -10.89 30.32 -36.92
N PRO A 34 -10.65 31.57 -36.53
CA PRO A 34 -9.87 32.52 -37.33
C PRO A 34 -8.37 32.32 -37.19
N SER A 35 -7.69 32.58 -38.30
CA SER A 35 -6.24 32.56 -38.50
C SER A 35 -5.51 33.64 -37.66
N PHE A 36 -4.50 33.21 -36.88
CA PHE A 36 -3.45 34.11 -36.39
C PHE A 36 -2.14 33.80 -37.09
N VAL A 37 -1.47 34.87 -37.52
CA VAL A 37 -0.23 34.95 -38.30
C VAL A 37 0.93 34.43 -37.43
N ALA A 38 1.72 33.52 -37.96
CA ALA A 38 2.97 33.07 -37.36
C ALA A 38 4.07 34.10 -37.58
N ASP A 39 4.60 34.65 -36.50
CA ASP A 39 5.88 35.34 -36.51
C ASP A 39 7.00 34.31 -36.30
N SER A 40 7.97 34.36 -37.19
CA SER A 40 9.17 33.54 -37.24
C SER A 40 10.13 33.92 -36.11
N CYS A 41 10.40 33.01 -35.16
CA CYS A 41 11.57 33.09 -34.32
C CYS A 41 12.54 31.96 -34.67
N GLU A 42 13.78 32.35 -34.94
CA GLU A 42 14.92 31.53 -35.32
C GLU A 42 15.26 30.49 -34.23
N GLU A 43 15.56 29.26 -34.65
CA GLU A 43 16.01 28.16 -33.82
C GLU A 43 17.43 28.43 -33.30
N ASP A 44 17.54 28.87 -32.04
CA ASP A 44 18.78 28.74 -31.28
C ASP A 44 18.77 27.39 -30.55
N THR A 45 19.62 26.49 -31.02
CA THR A 45 19.87 25.17 -30.41
C THR A 45 20.59 25.30 -29.09
N CYS A 46 19.88 25.26 -27.99
CA CYS A 46 20.45 25.15 -26.65
C CYS A 46 20.58 23.64 -26.29
N GLU A 47 21.78 23.09 -26.48
CA GLU A 47 22.15 21.78 -25.96
C GLU A 47 22.15 21.83 -24.41
N GLY A 48 21.16 21.20 -23.77
CA GLY A 48 21.14 21.09 -22.30
C GLY A 48 19.77 21.15 -21.63
N CYS A 49 18.68 21.43 -22.35
CA CYS A 49 17.34 21.34 -21.77
C CYS A 49 16.82 19.89 -21.81
N SER A 50 16.97 19.14 -20.72
CA SER A 50 16.19 17.94 -20.51
C SER A 50 14.71 18.29 -20.57
N ALA A 51 13.96 17.67 -21.51
CA ALA A 51 12.53 17.86 -21.63
C ALA A 51 11.86 17.70 -20.25
N PRO A 52 10.91 18.57 -19.87
CA PRO A 52 10.20 18.41 -18.61
C PRO A 52 9.55 17.02 -18.60
N ALA A 53 9.79 16.26 -17.53
CA ALA A 53 9.17 14.97 -17.33
C ALA A 53 7.66 15.15 -17.54
N LYS A 54 7.07 14.40 -18.48
CA LYS A 54 5.63 14.42 -18.71
C LYS A 54 4.95 14.25 -17.36
N ALA A 55 4.17 15.25 -16.93
CA ALA A 55 3.37 15.15 -15.74
C ALA A 55 2.51 13.88 -15.87
N GLN A 56 2.83 12.86 -15.08
CA GLN A 56 2.08 11.61 -15.10
C GLN A 56 0.79 11.88 -14.34
N LEU A 57 -0.34 11.63 -14.99
CA LEU A 57 -1.65 11.68 -14.35
C LEU A 57 -1.68 10.68 -13.20
N PRO A 58 -2.38 11.00 -12.08
CA PRO A 58 -2.60 10.02 -11.02
C PRO A 58 -3.24 8.76 -11.61
N PRO A 59 -2.96 7.58 -11.04
CA PRO A 59 -3.48 6.33 -11.55
C PRO A 59 -5.02 6.33 -11.50
N HIS A 60 -5.66 5.77 -12.54
CA HIS A 60 -7.10 5.62 -12.57
C HIS A 60 -7.52 4.39 -11.73
N TRP A 61 -8.36 4.59 -10.72
CA TRP A 61 -8.83 3.54 -9.82
C TRP A 61 -10.11 2.90 -10.35
N ILE A 62 -10.07 1.58 -10.55
CA ILE A 62 -11.24 0.75 -10.86
C ILE A 62 -11.56 -0.07 -9.61
N ARG A 63 -12.72 0.19 -8.98
CA ARG A 63 -13.10 -0.42 -7.71
C ARG A 63 -14.26 -1.38 -7.88
N LYS A 64 -14.19 -2.51 -7.18
CA LYS A 64 -15.27 -3.48 -7.05
C LYS A 64 -15.43 -3.91 -5.60
N HIS A 65 -16.67 -3.92 -5.12
CA HIS A 65 -17.02 -4.36 -3.78
C HIS A 65 -17.79 -5.67 -3.82
N PHE A 66 -17.51 -6.58 -2.87
CA PHE A 66 -18.20 -7.85 -2.68
C PHE A 66 -18.64 -7.97 -1.22
N PRO A 67 -19.88 -8.40 -0.92
CA PRO A 67 -20.31 -8.59 0.47
C PRO A 67 -19.47 -9.64 1.22
N THR A 68 -19.12 -10.73 0.56
CA THR A 68 -18.33 -11.82 1.16
C THR A 68 -17.46 -12.49 0.12
N VAL A 69 -16.18 -12.70 0.46
CA VAL A 69 -15.21 -13.42 -0.37
C VAL A 69 -14.36 -14.36 0.49
N PRO A 70 -13.68 -15.36 -0.08
CA PRO A 70 -12.66 -16.11 0.65
C PRO A 70 -11.55 -15.21 1.18
N THR A 71 -10.92 -14.43 0.31
CA THR A 71 -9.99 -13.34 0.59
C THR A 71 -9.95 -12.39 -0.59
N THR A 72 -9.80 -11.10 -0.35
CA THR A 72 -9.73 -10.09 -1.42
C THR A 72 -8.55 -10.31 -2.36
N MET A 73 -7.46 -10.91 -1.89
CA MET A 73 -6.28 -11.22 -2.70
C MET A 73 -6.51 -12.31 -3.74
N GLU A 74 -7.47 -13.21 -3.54
CA GLU A 74 -7.85 -14.23 -4.54
C GLU A 74 -8.83 -13.70 -5.59
N MET A 75 -9.42 -12.52 -5.38
CA MET A 75 -10.43 -11.95 -6.25
C MET A 75 -9.87 -11.10 -7.39
N ILE A 76 -8.56 -10.90 -7.43
CA ILE A 76 -7.89 -10.06 -8.42
C ILE A 76 -6.55 -10.69 -8.81
N ALA A 77 -6.27 -10.79 -10.11
CA ALA A 77 -5.01 -11.34 -10.60
C ALA A 77 -3.86 -10.33 -10.48
N MET A 78 -2.63 -10.83 -10.32
CA MET A 78 -1.43 -9.99 -10.18
C MET A 78 -1.19 -9.08 -11.41
N ASP A 79 -1.54 -9.53 -12.60
CA ASP A 79 -1.37 -8.86 -13.88
C ASP A 79 -2.65 -8.19 -14.40
N ALA A 80 -3.68 -8.05 -13.55
CA ALA A 80 -4.99 -7.52 -13.96
C ALA A 80 -4.94 -6.05 -14.38
N ALA A 81 -4.14 -5.22 -13.70
CA ALA A 81 -4.15 -3.77 -13.92
C ALA A 81 -3.21 -3.36 -15.06
N PRO A 82 -3.73 -2.76 -16.14
CA PRO A 82 -2.90 -2.12 -17.17
C PRO A 82 -2.06 -0.97 -16.59
N ALA A 83 -1.01 -0.57 -17.33
CA ALA A 83 -0.19 0.56 -16.94
C ALA A 83 -1.04 1.83 -16.81
N GLY A 84 -0.91 2.54 -15.68
CA GLY A 84 -1.68 3.74 -15.36
C GLY A 84 -3.04 3.49 -14.71
N GLU A 85 -3.41 2.23 -14.49
CA GLU A 85 -4.62 1.85 -13.75
C GLU A 85 -4.26 1.20 -12.41
N VAL A 86 -5.14 1.33 -11.43
CA VAL A 86 -5.13 0.58 -10.17
C VAL A 86 -6.46 -0.14 -10.04
N TRP A 87 -6.43 -1.44 -9.94
CA TRP A 87 -7.63 -2.26 -9.74
C TRP A 87 -7.75 -2.64 -8.29
N MET A 88 -8.90 -2.38 -7.70
CA MET A 88 -9.17 -2.61 -6.28
C MET A 88 -10.41 -3.48 -6.07
N VAL A 89 -10.29 -4.41 -5.13
CA VAL A 89 -11.39 -5.21 -4.61
C VAL A 89 -11.49 -4.96 -3.11
N SER A 90 -12.69 -4.65 -2.62
CA SER A 90 -13.02 -4.55 -1.20
C SER A 90 -14.12 -5.53 -0.80
N THR A 91 -14.26 -5.81 0.50
CA THR A 91 -15.30 -6.72 1.01
C THR A 91 -15.72 -6.35 2.43
N ASP A 92 -16.98 -6.69 2.78
CA ASP A 92 -17.45 -6.61 4.16
C ASP A 92 -16.91 -7.78 5.01
N PHE A 93 -16.67 -8.95 4.40
CA PHE A 93 -16.26 -10.13 5.14
C PHE A 93 -15.35 -11.06 4.34
N GLN A 94 -14.30 -11.58 4.99
CA GLN A 94 -13.45 -12.64 4.46
C GLN A 94 -13.65 -13.94 5.24
N THR A 95 -14.02 -15.03 4.55
CA THR A 95 -14.18 -16.34 5.18
C THR A 95 -12.84 -17.04 5.49
N ARG A 96 -11.76 -16.62 4.80
CA ARG A 96 -10.39 -17.14 4.94
C ARG A 96 -9.37 -16.02 5.01
N GLY A 97 -9.69 -14.93 5.75
CA GLY A 97 -8.76 -13.80 5.93
C GLY A 97 -7.44 -14.26 6.53
N HIS A 98 -6.32 -13.88 5.91
CA HIS A 98 -4.99 -14.27 6.35
C HIS A 98 -3.98 -13.12 6.23
N GLY A 99 -2.97 -13.18 7.09
CA GLY A 99 -1.78 -12.35 7.02
C GLY A 99 -0.57 -13.14 6.52
N GLN A 100 0.62 -12.65 6.83
CA GLN A 100 1.87 -13.32 6.43
C GLN A 100 2.02 -14.70 7.10
N ARG A 101 2.52 -15.69 6.32
CA ARG A 101 2.83 -17.06 6.80
C ARG A 101 1.65 -17.76 7.47
N GLY A 102 0.42 -17.53 7.00
CA GLY A 102 -0.77 -18.24 7.46
C GLY A 102 -1.35 -17.74 8.79
N THR A 103 -0.91 -16.60 9.31
CA THR A 103 -1.60 -15.97 10.44
C THR A 103 -3.00 -15.54 9.99
N LYS A 104 -4.01 -15.72 10.86
CA LYS A 104 -5.38 -15.30 10.57
C LYS A 104 -5.52 -13.78 10.69
N TRP A 105 -6.35 -13.19 9.85
CA TRP A 105 -6.86 -11.83 10.01
C TRP A 105 -8.28 -11.92 10.55
N GLU A 106 -8.50 -11.42 11.76
CA GLU A 106 -9.81 -11.38 12.39
C GLU A 106 -10.57 -10.13 11.95
N SER A 107 -11.81 -10.31 11.51
CA SER A 107 -12.71 -9.22 11.17
C SER A 107 -14.15 -9.68 11.25
N ASP A 108 -14.98 -8.97 12.00
CA ASP A 108 -16.42 -9.14 11.96
C ASP A 108 -16.98 -8.50 10.67
N CYS A 109 -18.11 -9.03 10.20
CA CYS A 109 -18.74 -8.60 8.95
C CYS A 109 -19.11 -7.11 8.99
N GLY A 110 -18.60 -6.32 8.05
CA GLY A 110 -18.88 -4.88 7.91
C GLY A 110 -18.25 -3.98 8.96
N GLU A 111 -17.41 -4.53 9.87
CA GLU A 111 -16.82 -3.73 10.94
C GLU A 111 -15.47 -3.10 10.54
N ASN A 112 -14.75 -3.70 9.62
CA ASN A 112 -13.41 -3.25 9.26
C ASN A 112 -13.30 -2.93 7.77
N LEU A 113 -12.30 -2.15 7.41
CA LEU A 113 -11.97 -1.88 6.03
C LEU A 113 -10.98 -2.93 5.53
N ILE A 114 -11.44 -3.77 4.59
CA ILE A 114 -10.65 -4.86 4.00
C ILE A 114 -10.64 -4.70 2.49
N PHE A 115 -9.47 -4.54 1.92
CA PHE A 115 -9.32 -4.38 0.48
C PHE A 115 -7.97 -4.87 -0.03
N THR A 116 -7.91 -5.16 -1.33
CA THR A 116 -6.69 -5.47 -2.07
C THR A 116 -6.69 -4.65 -3.34
N PHE A 117 -5.56 -4.09 -3.69
CA PHE A 117 -5.37 -3.45 -4.98
C PHE A 117 -4.12 -3.95 -5.69
N VAL A 118 -4.16 -3.87 -7.03
CA VAL A 118 -3.08 -4.29 -7.93
C VAL A 118 -2.77 -3.14 -8.87
N PHE A 119 -1.50 -2.92 -9.13
CA PHE A 119 -1.02 -1.93 -10.10
C PHE A 119 0.36 -2.32 -10.64
N SER A 120 0.73 -1.73 -11.78
CA SER A 120 2.07 -1.87 -12.38
C SER A 120 2.93 -0.68 -12.00
N PRO A 121 3.84 -0.80 -11.00
CA PRO A 121 4.65 0.32 -10.53
C PRO A 121 5.71 0.70 -11.56
N GLN A 122 5.91 2.01 -11.77
CA GLN A 122 6.87 2.48 -12.75
C GLN A 122 8.25 2.66 -12.12
N GLY A 123 9.28 2.16 -12.81
CA GLY A 123 10.69 2.42 -12.48
C GLY A 123 11.19 1.77 -11.18
N VAL A 124 10.47 0.79 -10.63
CA VAL A 124 10.86 0.10 -9.39
C VAL A 124 11.73 -1.11 -9.69
N ARG A 125 12.96 -1.12 -9.21
CA ARG A 125 13.84 -2.29 -9.28
C ARG A 125 13.45 -3.30 -8.19
N ALA A 126 13.69 -4.59 -8.45
CA ALA A 126 13.47 -5.65 -7.44
C ALA A 126 14.24 -5.39 -6.13
N THR A 127 15.43 -4.80 -6.21
CA THR A 127 16.25 -4.41 -5.04
C THR A 127 15.70 -3.17 -4.29
N GLU A 128 14.72 -2.50 -4.84
CA GLU A 128 14.10 -1.28 -4.30
C GLU A 128 12.60 -1.48 -4.01
N GLN A 129 12.10 -2.71 -4.11
CA GLN A 129 10.67 -3.02 -3.97
C GLN A 129 10.06 -2.57 -2.63
N PHE A 130 10.88 -2.40 -1.61
CA PHE A 130 10.39 -2.01 -0.28
C PHE A 130 9.81 -0.60 -0.24
N TYR A 131 10.19 0.28 -1.16
CA TYR A 131 9.54 1.60 -1.30
C TYR A 131 8.03 1.51 -1.50
N LEU A 132 7.53 0.44 -2.14
CA LEU A 132 6.09 0.22 -2.30
C LEU A 132 5.40 -0.08 -0.97
N SER A 133 6.10 -0.79 -0.06
CA SER A 133 5.64 -0.99 1.32
C SER A 133 5.65 0.32 2.11
N GLU A 134 6.70 1.14 1.96
CA GLU A 134 6.79 2.45 2.61
C GLU A 134 5.65 3.36 2.19
N ILE A 135 5.35 3.44 0.89
CA ILE A 135 4.21 4.21 0.34
C ILE A 135 2.89 3.74 0.95
N ALA A 136 2.62 2.43 0.94
CA ALA A 136 1.38 1.87 1.47
C ALA A 136 1.24 2.13 2.98
N CYS A 137 2.31 1.90 3.76
CA CYS A 137 2.33 2.16 5.20
C CYS A 137 2.11 3.63 5.53
N LEU A 138 2.80 4.52 4.84
CA LEU A 138 2.64 5.97 5.02
C LEU A 138 1.22 6.43 4.65
N ALA A 139 0.65 5.91 3.56
CA ALA A 139 -0.71 6.25 3.15
C ALA A 139 -1.73 5.87 4.23
N VAL A 140 -1.61 4.67 4.81
CA VAL A 140 -2.46 4.26 5.94
C VAL A 140 -2.20 5.13 7.17
N ALA A 141 -0.94 5.38 7.52
CA ALA A 141 -0.60 6.18 8.70
C ALA A 141 -1.15 7.61 8.59
N GLN A 142 -0.98 8.28 7.43
CA GLN A 142 -1.52 9.61 7.17
C GLN A 142 -3.06 9.63 7.16
N THR A 143 -3.70 8.54 6.71
CA THR A 143 -5.15 8.38 6.79
C THR A 143 -5.62 8.35 8.24
N LEU A 144 -4.94 7.58 9.08
CA LEU A 144 -5.30 7.42 10.49
C LEU A 144 -5.00 8.66 11.35
N ASP A 145 -4.04 9.50 10.96
CA ASP A 145 -3.73 10.77 11.63
C ASP A 145 -4.93 11.73 11.70
N ALA A 146 -5.90 11.59 10.78
CA ALA A 146 -7.13 12.38 10.82
C ALA A 146 -8.08 11.97 11.97
N TYR A 147 -7.86 10.82 12.58
CA TYR A 147 -8.73 10.23 13.60
C TYR A 147 -8.06 10.12 14.97
N VAL A 148 -6.78 9.76 15.01
CA VAL A 148 -6.06 9.44 16.25
C VAL A 148 -4.63 9.93 16.22
N GLU A 149 -4.07 10.22 17.39
CA GLU A 149 -2.66 10.55 17.57
C GLU A 149 -1.81 9.29 17.82
N GLY A 150 -0.49 9.43 17.73
CA GLY A 150 0.44 8.35 18.06
C GLY A 150 0.51 7.21 17.03
N VAL A 151 0.09 7.50 15.78
CA VAL A 151 0.19 6.53 14.67
C VAL A 151 1.64 6.33 14.28
N SER A 152 2.07 5.08 14.21
CA SER A 152 3.44 4.69 13.82
C SER A 152 3.43 3.46 12.92
N VAL A 153 4.52 3.25 12.18
CA VAL A 153 4.70 2.08 11.33
C VAL A 153 5.63 1.10 12.03
N LYS A 154 5.11 -0.07 12.38
CA LYS A 154 5.96 -1.17 12.84
C LYS A 154 6.46 -1.95 11.65
N TRP A 155 7.76 -1.87 11.43
CA TRP A 155 8.44 -2.61 10.38
C TRP A 155 8.08 -4.11 10.39
N PRO A 156 7.84 -4.74 9.22
CA PRO A 156 7.96 -4.15 7.89
C PRO A 156 6.68 -3.51 7.34
N ASN A 157 5.47 -3.84 7.83
CA ASN A 157 4.21 -3.61 7.12
C ASN A 157 2.97 -3.56 8.03
N ASP A 158 3.15 -3.26 9.31
CA ASP A 158 2.05 -3.07 10.25
C ASP A 158 1.93 -1.59 10.63
N VAL A 159 0.71 -1.10 10.88
CA VAL A 159 0.49 0.24 11.45
C VAL A 159 -0.05 0.08 12.87
N TYR A 160 0.51 0.85 13.77
CA TYR A 160 0.24 0.84 15.20
C TYR A 160 -0.30 2.19 15.67
N VAL A 161 -1.10 2.15 16.74
CA VAL A 161 -1.42 3.31 17.58
C VAL A 161 -0.90 2.99 18.97
N GLY A 162 0.06 3.78 19.46
CA GLY A 162 0.84 3.39 20.63
C GLY A 162 1.52 2.04 20.44
N ALA A 163 1.25 1.07 21.32
CA ALA A 163 1.79 -0.29 21.23
C ALA A 163 0.82 -1.31 20.61
N GLN A 164 -0.29 -0.87 20.01
CA GLN A 164 -1.37 -1.75 19.53
C GLN A 164 -1.50 -1.67 18.00
N LYS A 165 -1.76 -2.83 17.38
CA LYS A 165 -1.87 -2.97 15.92
C LYS A 165 -3.26 -2.58 15.44
N ILE A 166 -3.34 -1.55 14.60
CA ILE A 166 -4.58 -1.09 13.96
C ILE A 166 -4.70 -1.55 12.51
N CYS A 167 -3.58 -1.77 11.82
CA CYS A 167 -3.58 -2.23 10.43
C CYS A 167 -2.48 -3.25 10.17
N GLY A 168 -2.80 -4.22 9.31
CA GLY A 168 -1.84 -5.15 8.73
C GLY A 168 -1.90 -5.12 7.21
N MET A 169 -0.74 -5.30 6.57
CA MET A 169 -0.63 -5.34 5.12
C MET A 169 0.11 -6.58 4.66
N LEU A 170 -0.21 -7.00 3.44
CA LEU A 170 0.47 -8.08 2.75
C LEU A 170 0.77 -7.63 1.32
N LEU A 171 2.06 -7.57 0.98
CA LEU A 171 2.50 -7.17 -0.35
C LEU A 171 3.12 -8.37 -1.07
N ASN A 172 2.71 -8.55 -2.31
CA ASN A 172 3.27 -9.51 -3.26
C ASN A 172 3.72 -8.78 -4.51
N HIS A 173 4.88 -9.15 -5.04
CA HIS A 173 5.44 -8.55 -6.24
C HIS A 173 5.68 -9.62 -7.29
N GLN A 174 5.33 -9.31 -8.53
CA GLN A 174 5.72 -10.07 -9.70
C GLN A 174 6.90 -9.37 -10.35
N LEU A 175 7.96 -10.12 -10.63
CA LEU A 175 9.18 -9.57 -11.20
C LEU A 175 9.31 -9.97 -12.68
N ARG A 176 9.79 -9.02 -13.49
CA ARG A 176 10.26 -9.27 -14.85
C ARG A 176 11.73 -8.85 -14.96
N GLY A 177 12.63 -9.82 -14.95
CA GLY A 177 14.05 -9.54 -14.85
C GLY A 177 14.40 -8.83 -13.54
N ALA A 178 15.03 -7.67 -13.63
CA ALA A 178 15.43 -6.86 -12.49
C ALA A 178 14.36 -5.83 -12.02
N MET A 179 13.17 -5.84 -12.64
CA MET A 179 12.12 -4.84 -12.39
C MET A 179 10.90 -5.48 -11.73
N VAL A 180 10.20 -4.70 -10.92
CA VAL A 180 8.85 -5.05 -10.44
C VAL A 180 7.87 -4.78 -11.58
N GLU A 181 7.20 -5.83 -12.06
CA GLU A 181 6.21 -5.75 -13.13
C GLU A 181 4.84 -5.39 -12.59
N SER A 182 4.43 -6.05 -11.52
CA SER A 182 3.18 -5.75 -10.84
C SER A 182 3.31 -5.92 -9.33
N THR A 183 2.44 -5.23 -8.60
CA THR A 183 2.38 -5.27 -7.14
C THR A 183 0.93 -5.42 -6.69
N MET A 184 0.70 -6.40 -5.83
CA MET A 184 -0.57 -6.62 -5.14
C MET A 184 -0.39 -6.24 -3.68
N VAL A 185 -1.29 -5.40 -3.16
CA VAL A 185 -1.28 -4.92 -1.78
C VAL A 185 -2.61 -5.25 -1.14
N GLY A 186 -2.63 -6.20 -0.21
CA GLY A 186 -3.77 -6.49 0.65
C GLY A 186 -3.65 -5.71 1.96
N ILE A 187 -4.71 -5.02 2.35
CA ILE A 187 -4.76 -4.17 3.54
C ILE A 187 -6.00 -4.51 4.36
N GLY A 188 -5.80 -4.68 5.67
CA GLY A 188 -6.87 -4.73 6.66
C GLY A 188 -6.68 -3.62 7.70
N ILE A 189 -7.66 -2.73 7.84
CA ILE A 189 -7.67 -1.67 8.85
C ILE A 189 -8.81 -1.94 9.82
N ASN A 190 -8.50 -2.03 11.11
CA ASN A 190 -9.48 -2.18 12.17
C ASN A 190 -10.20 -0.84 12.40
N VAL A 191 -11.43 -0.73 11.91
CA VAL A 191 -12.20 0.53 11.98
C VAL A 191 -13.24 0.47 13.09
N ASN A 192 -14.25 -0.36 12.94
CA ASN A 192 -15.42 -0.37 13.84
C ASN A 192 -15.51 -1.62 14.73
N GLN A 193 -14.54 -2.51 14.69
CA GLN A 193 -14.55 -3.75 15.48
C GLN A 193 -14.51 -3.43 16.98
N PRO A 194 -15.57 -3.77 17.73
CA PRO A 194 -15.64 -3.41 19.15
C PRO A 194 -14.82 -4.34 20.05
N ARG A 195 -14.56 -5.57 19.59
CA ARG A 195 -13.87 -6.61 20.37
C ARG A 195 -13.11 -7.55 19.44
N PHE A 196 -11.93 -7.99 19.87
CA PHE A 196 -11.13 -9.02 19.23
C PHE A 196 -11.13 -10.26 20.15
N VAL A 197 -11.27 -11.44 19.55
CA VAL A 197 -11.37 -12.73 20.26
C VAL A 197 -10.27 -13.70 19.87
N SER A 198 -9.49 -13.41 18.81
CA SER A 198 -8.34 -14.21 18.41
C SER A 198 -7.17 -14.03 19.39
N ASP A 199 -6.14 -14.86 19.21
CA ASP A 199 -4.86 -14.80 19.90
C ASP A 199 -3.91 -13.72 19.36
N ALA A 200 -4.40 -12.79 18.54
CA ALA A 200 -3.63 -11.64 18.10
C ALA A 200 -3.13 -10.83 19.31
N PRO A 201 -1.83 -10.52 19.41
CA PRO A 201 -1.26 -10.10 20.69
C PRO A 201 -1.72 -8.73 21.16
N ASN A 202 -2.12 -7.84 20.26
CA ASN A 202 -2.39 -6.43 20.61
C ASN A 202 -3.23 -5.69 19.57
N PRO A 203 -4.38 -6.22 19.11
CA PRO A 203 -5.20 -5.51 18.15
C PRO A 203 -5.93 -4.33 18.80
N ILE A 204 -6.18 -3.29 18.02
CA ILE A 204 -6.98 -2.13 18.37
C ILE A 204 -7.78 -1.67 17.15
N SER A 205 -8.92 -1.02 17.36
CA SER A 205 -9.73 -0.40 16.31
C SER A 205 -9.93 1.08 16.57
N LEU A 206 -10.31 1.86 15.54
CA LEU A 206 -10.72 3.24 15.70
C LEU A 206 -11.92 3.38 16.64
N TRP A 207 -12.89 2.45 16.55
CA TRP A 207 -14.04 2.45 17.45
C TRP A 207 -13.63 2.34 18.93
N GLN A 208 -12.67 1.48 19.26
CA GLN A 208 -12.19 1.32 20.64
C GLN A 208 -11.46 2.56 21.15
N LEU A 209 -10.80 3.30 20.25
CA LEU A 209 -10.09 4.55 20.59
C LEU A 209 -11.03 5.75 20.72
N LEU A 210 -12.08 5.82 19.88
CA LEU A 210 -12.92 7.01 19.72
C LEU A 210 -14.29 6.88 20.40
N GLY A 211 -14.77 5.64 20.63
CA GLY A 211 -16.07 5.38 21.23
C GLY A 211 -17.28 5.57 20.30
N HIS A 212 -17.04 5.75 18.98
CA HIS A 212 -18.11 5.88 17.97
C HIS A 212 -17.70 5.25 16.64
N ARG A 213 -18.69 4.99 15.78
CA ARG A 213 -18.46 4.42 14.45
C ARG A 213 -17.89 5.44 13.48
N ILE A 214 -17.02 4.95 12.62
CA ILE A 214 -16.39 5.71 11.52
C ILE A 214 -16.90 5.13 10.20
N ASP A 215 -17.15 5.99 9.22
CA ASP A 215 -17.46 5.59 7.87
C ASP A 215 -16.23 4.97 7.19
N THR A 216 -16.31 3.67 6.89
CA THR A 216 -15.22 2.91 6.26
C THR A 216 -14.92 3.41 4.84
N GLU A 217 -15.92 3.90 4.10
CA GLU A 217 -15.70 4.47 2.77
C GLU A 217 -14.91 5.79 2.86
N ALA A 218 -15.19 6.63 3.84
CA ALA A 218 -14.40 7.85 4.05
C ALA A 218 -12.92 7.54 4.39
N VAL A 219 -12.67 6.46 5.14
CA VAL A 219 -11.30 5.98 5.40
C VAL A 219 -10.63 5.51 4.11
N LEU A 220 -11.34 4.75 3.26
CA LEU A 220 -10.83 4.26 1.99
C LEU A 220 -10.51 5.42 1.03
N GLU A 221 -11.40 6.39 0.89
CA GLU A 221 -11.19 7.59 0.08
C GLU A 221 -9.97 8.39 0.53
N SER A 222 -9.79 8.51 1.85
CA SER A 222 -8.62 9.18 2.42
C SER A 222 -7.32 8.42 2.10
N PHE A 223 -7.33 7.08 2.24
CA PHE A 223 -6.20 6.24 1.86
C PHE A 223 -5.81 6.43 0.39
N VAL A 224 -6.78 6.40 -0.52
CA VAL A 224 -6.53 6.58 -1.96
C VAL A 224 -5.81 7.90 -2.23
N ARG A 225 -6.30 9.02 -1.69
CA ARG A 225 -5.66 10.34 -1.86
C ARG A 225 -4.23 10.38 -1.33
N HIS A 226 -3.98 9.79 -0.15
CA HIS A 226 -2.64 9.75 0.42
C HIS A 226 -1.71 8.85 -0.38
N PHE A 227 -2.19 7.69 -0.85
CA PHE A 227 -1.43 6.78 -1.70
C PHE A 227 -1.04 7.47 -3.01
N GLU A 228 -1.97 8.13 -3.70
CA GLU A 228 -1.70 8.88 -4.93
C GLU A 228 -0.64 9.97 -4.71
N THR A 229 -0.73 10.72 -3.62
CA THR A 229 0.23 11.78 -3.28
C THR A 229 1.63 11.21 -3.06
N LEU A 230 1.75 10.13 -2.31
CA LEU A 230 3.04 9.48 -2.01
C LEU A 230 3.61 8.77 -3.25
N TYR A 231 2.76 8.17 -4.06
CA TYR A 231 3.17 7.54 -5.31
C TYR A 231 3.62 8.59 -6.34
N ALA A 232 2.98 9.75 -6.40
CA ALA A 232 3.45 10.87 -7.21
C ALA A 232 4.82 11.39 -6.75
N LEU A 233 5.07 11.40 -5.42
CA LEU A 233 6.39 11.72 -4.88
C LEU A 233 7.46 10.71 -5.33
N TRP A 234 7.13 9.42 -5.36
CA TRP A 234 7.99 8.38 -5.94
C TRP A 234 8.30 8.65 -7.42
N LEU A 235 7.26 8.94 -8.22
CA LEU A 235 7.38 9.21 -9.66
C LEU A 235 8.21 10.47 -9.96
N SER A 236 8.18 11.47 -9.07
CA SER A 236 9.04 12.67 -9.19
C SER A 236 10.53 12.41 -8.91
N GLY A 237 10.87 11.20 -8.39
CA GLY A 237 12.23 10.81 -8.04
C GLY A 237 12.70 11.28 -6.66
N ASP A 238 11.85 11.93 -5.86
CA ASP A 238 12.20 12.40 -4.50
C ASP A 238 12.13 11.25 -3.47
N LYS A 239 12.96 10.25 -3.71
CA LYS A 239 13.09 9.07 -2.82
C LYS A 239 13.52 9.46 -1.40
N THR A 240 14.36 10.47 -1.27
CA THR A 240 14.87 10.92 0.03
C THR A 240 13.74 11.38 0.94
N ARG A 241 12.81 12.15 0.42
CA ARG A 241 11.65 12.63 1.19
C ARG A 241 10.75 11.47 1.63
N LEU A 242 10.53 10.47 0.74
CA LEU A 242 9.74 9.28 1.05
C LEU A 242 10.38 8.47 2.18
N VAL A 243 11.68 8.13 2.05
CA VAL A 243 12.44 7.37 3.07
C VAL A 243 12.46 8.11 4.39
N THR A 244 12.73 9.42 4.37
CA THR A 244 12.74 10.24 5.59
C THR A 244 11.39 10.21 6.29
N ALA A 245 10.29 10.39 5.55
CA ALA A 245 8.94 10.35 6.10
C ALA A 245 8.62 8.97 6.71
N TYR A 246 9.00 7.88 6.04
CA TYR A 246 8.82 6.53 6.56
C TYR A 246 9.63 6.29 7.83
N GLN A 247 10.92 6.60 7.82
CA GLN A 247 11.79 6.37 8.97
C GLN A 247 11.39 7.20 10.19
N GLN A 248 10.90 8.43 9.98
CA GLN A 248 10.37 9.27 11.06
C GLN A 248 9.12 8.69 11.72
N ARG A 249 8.37 7.86 11.00
CA ARG A 249 7.14 7.20 11.48
C ARG A 249 7.36 5.84 12.11
N LEU A 250 8.59 5.34 12.15
CA LEU A 250 8.83 3.98 12.65
C LEU A 250 8.53 3.86 14.14
N PHE A 251 7.78 2.81 14.47
CA PHE A 251 7.57 2.36 15.83
C PHE A 251 8.92 2.00 16.46
N ARG A 252 9.21 2.54 17.64
CA ARG A 252 10.49 2.38 18.34
C ARG A 252 11.69 2.92 17.56
N ARG A 253 11.47 3.99 16.82
CA ARG A 253 12.55 4.67 16.12
C ARG A 253 13.61 5.22 17.09
N GLU A 254 13.16 5.74 18.23
CA GLU A 254 14.04 6.35 19.23
C GLU A 254 14.12 5.51 20.49
N GLY A 255 15.27 5.61 21.18
CA GLY A 255 15.52 4.88 22.41
C GLY A 255 16.03 3.47 22.21
N VAL A 256 16.33 2.83 23.32
CA VAL A 256 16.80 1.44 23.41
C VAL A 256 15.61 0.54 23.70
N HIS A 257 15.41 -0.50 22.88
CA HIS A 257 14.26 -1.39 22.99
C HIS A 257 14.68 -2.86 22.97
N PRO A 258 13.87 -3.75 23.58
CA PRO A 258 14.14 -5.18 23.58
C PRO A 258 13.66 -5.85 22.27
N TYR A 259 14.54 -6.70 21.74
CA TYR A 259 14.32 -7.51 20.55
C TYR A 259 14.71 -8.97 20.81
N GLU A 260 14.22 -9.86 19.94
CA GLU A 260 14.62 -11.26 19.91
C GLU A 260 14.96 -11.64 18.46
N ASP A 261 16.16 -12.14 18.25
CA ASP A 261 16.55 -12.79 17.00
C ASP A 261 15.79 -14.12 16.89
N THR A 262 14.93 -14.28 15.88
CA THR A 262 14.06 -15.45 15.75
C THR A 262 14.80 -16.69 15.25
N VAL A 263 16.03 -16.53 14.73
CA VAL A 263 16.86 -17.64 14.27
C VAL A 263 17.64 -18.25 15.42
N THR A 264 18.24 -17.38 16.25
CA THR A 264 19.09 -17.82 17.39
C THR A 264 18.31 -17.92 18.70
N GLY A 265 17.16 -17.24 18.83
CA GLY A 265 16.43 -17.08 20.09
C GLY A 265 17.08 -16.08 21.07
N GLU A 266 18.17 -15.42 20.68
CA GLU A 266 18.85 -14.43 21.50
C GLU A 266 17.99 -13.20 21.71
N ARG A 267 17.87 -12.76 22.98
CA ARG A 267 17.25 -11.48 23.33
C ARG A 267 18.32 -10.44 23.54
N PHE A 268 18.12 -9.28 22.94
CA PHE A 268 19.09 -8.18 23.00
C PHE A 268 18.38 -6.83 23.06
N LEU A 269 19.09 -5.83 23.54
CA LEU A 269 18.66 -4.44 23.53
C LEU A 269 19.35 -3.72 22.37
N ALA A 270 18.60 -2.90 21.63
CA ALA A 270 19.16 -2.17 20.49
C ALA A 270 18.38 -0.87 20.21
N THR A 271 19.03 0.01 19.47
CA THR A 271 18.46 1.21 18.87
C THR A 271 18.25 1.00 17.38
N PHE A 272 17.28 1.70 16.80
CA PHE A 272 17.08 1.75 15.36
C PHE A 272 18.27 2.44 14.67
N GLU A 273 18.74 1.89 13.57
CA GLU A 273 19.76 2.50 12.72
C GLU A 273 19.19 2.92 11.38
N GLN A 274 18.68 1.95 10.59
CA GLN A 274 18.09 2.21 9.27
C GLN A 274 17.21 1.06 8.78
N VAL A 275 16.39 1.38 7.76
CA VAL A 275 15.81 0.38 6.86
C VAL A 275 16.37 0.63 5.45
N ALA A 276 16.95 -0.41 4.86
CA ALA A 276 17.49 -0.34 3.51
C ALA A 276 16.39 -0.35 2.43
N PRO A 277 16.66 0.10 1.18
CA PRO A 277 15.73 0.03 0.06
C PRO A 277 15.24 -1.39 -0.27
N SER A 278 16.00 -2.41 0.12
CA SER A 278 15.61 -3.83 0.04
C SER A 278 14.61 -4.26 1.12
N GLY A 279 14.39 -3.42 2.15
CA GLY A 279 13.57 -3.70 3.31
C GLY A 279 14.32 -4.28 4.51
N LEU A 280 15.62 -4.53 4.42
CA LEU A 280 16.40 -5.01 5.54
C LEU A 280 16.46 -3.97 6.67
N LEU A 281 16.13 -4.42 7.89
CA LEU A 281 16.20 -3.60 9.11
C LEU A 281 17.59 -3.75 9.73
N THR A 282 18.26 -2.65 9.99
CA THR A 282 19.50 -2.62 10.77
C THR A 282 19.26 -2.00 12.14
N LEU A 283 19.67 -2.70 13.17
CA LEU A 283 19.65 -2.28 14.57
C LEU A 283 21.08 -2.19 15.10
N ARG A 284 21.34 -1.27 16.02
CA ARG A 284 22.61 -1.17 16.74
C ARG A 284 22.40 -1.67 18.15
N ASP A 285 23.09 -2.74 18.54
CA ASP A 285 23.00 -3.30 19.88
C ASP A 285 23.81 -2.51 20.92
N ASN A 286 23.66 -2.88 22.18
CA ASN A 286 24.36 -2.20 23.29
C ASN A 286 25.88 -2.36 23.27
N ALA A 287 26.43 -3.32 22.53
CA ALA A 287 27.88 -3.45 22.30
C ALA A 287 28.37 -2.49 21.20
N GLY A 288 27.44 -1.86 20.46
CA GLY A 288 27.73 -0.99 19.33
C GLY A 288 27.74 -1.71 17.99
N ASP A 289 27.49 -3.01 17.97
CA ASP A 289 27.50 -3.83 16.76
C ASP A 289 26.23 -3.63 15.96
N LEU A 290 26.38 -3.63 14.62
CA LEU A 290 25.24 -3.54 13.70
C LEU A 290 24.70 -4.94 13.40
N ARG A 291 23.42 -5.15 13.69
CA ARG A 291 22.68 -6.38 13.37
C ARG A 291 21.67 -6.10 12.29
N THR A 292 21.72 -6.84 11.18
CA THR A 292 20.81 -6.67 10.03
C THR A 292 19.86 -7.86 9.93
N PHE A 293 18.57 -7.56 9.78
CA PHE A 293 17.50 -8.55 9.80
C PHE A 293 16.64 -8.47 8.54
N ASP A 294 16.30 -9.64 8.00
CA ASP A 294 15.26 -9.81 7.02
C ASP A 294 13.87 -9.90 7.70
N PHE A 295 12.80 -9.86 6.91
CA PHE A 295 11.42 -9.93 7.40
C PHE A 295 11.21 -11.13 8.32
N LYS A 296 10.69 -10.86 9.52
CA LYS A 296 10.47 -11.84 10.60
C LYS A 296 11.70 -12.50 11.20
N ALA A 297 12.91 -12.10 10.82
CA ALA A 297 14.15 -12.56 11.48
C ALA A 297 14.34 -11.91 12.85
N VAL A 298 13.62 -10.83 13.16
CA VAL A 298 13.62 -10.18 14.47
C VAL A 298 12.19 -9.98 14.99
N LYS A 299 12.02 -10.22 16.28
CA LYS A 299 10.76 -9.98 17.01
C LYS A 299 10.93 -8.77 17.94
N PHE A 300 9.98 -7.85 17.84
CA PHE A 300 9.86 -6.71 18.75
C PHE A 300 9.19 -7.22 20.03
N LEU A 301 9.93 -7.27 21.14
CA LEU A 301 9.39 -7.69 22.42
C LEU A 301 8.62 -6.51 23.02
N LEU A 302 7.30 -6.55 22.95
CA LEU A 302 6.44 -5.56 23.61
C LEU A 302 6.51 -5.83 25.11
N GLU A 303 6.76 -4.79 25.91
CA GLU A 303 6.65 -4.90 27.35
C GLU A 303 5.18 -5.17 27.73
N PRO A 304 4.91 -5.98 28.75
CA PRO A 304 3.56 -6.32 29.18
C PRO A 304 2.79 -5.10 29.70
#